data_7ab213ca57d811bf0eb5c4469c638088
#
_entry.id   7ab213ca57d811bf0eb5c4469c638088
#
_cell.length_a   1.000
_cell.length_b   1.000
_cell.length_c   1.000
_cell.angle_alpha   90.00
_cell.angle_beta   90.00
_cell.angle_gamma   90.00
#
_symmetry.space_group_name_H-M   'P 1'
#
loop_
_entity.id
_entity.type
_entity.pdbx_description
1 polymer ?
#
loop_
_entity_poly.entity_id
_entity_poly.type
_entity_poly.pdbx_seq_one_letter_code
_entity_poly.pdbx_strand_id
1 'polypeptide(L)'
;MIQKRLEVTECEYLISSMELMAKHLQKVVAELDRQSIKEMLEHIINSRAVFVMGAGRSGLVGRAFAMRLMHLGFTAYVVGESTTPAVTKEDAVVAISGSGQTRSMANLGKITKEIGAKLITITSNEDSALGEISNTVVKIAGRTKEDTGGYVERHLRGEYAYLTPLGTSFETSATVFLDGVIAELIYITGASEEDLRSRHNKLE
;
A
#
# COMPACT_ATOMS: atom_id res chain seq x y z
N MET A 1 -14.01 14.50 -29.27
CA MET A 1 -14.10 13.03 -29.46
C MET A 1 -12.94 12.60 -30.34
N ILE A 2 -11.97 11.88 -29.78
CA ILE A 2 -10.80 11.37 -30.53
C ILE A 2 -11.23 10.04 -31.13
N GLN A 3 -11.77 10.09 -32.36
CA GLN A 3 -11.98 8.88 -33.14
C GLN A 3 -10.74 8.67 -34.03
N LYS A 4 -9.58 8.38 -33.36
CA LYS A 4 -8.46 7.78 -34.07
C LYS A 4 -8.80 6.32 -34.32
N ARG A 5 -8.64 5.82 -35.56
CA ARG A 5 -8.61 4.37 -35.82
C ARG A 5 -7.57 3.77 -34.90
N LEU A 6 -8.03 2.96 -33.97
CA LEU A 6 -7.15 2.22 -33.04
C LEU A 6 -6.61 1.03 -33.80
N GLU A 7 -5.40 1.14 -34.33
CA GLU A 7 -4.66 -0.01 -34.81
C GLU A 7 -3.95 -0.65 -33.60
N VAL A 8 -4.14 -1.94 -33.43
CA VAL A 8 -3.41 -2.71 -32.42
C VAL A 8 -1.95 -2.81 -32.91
N THR A 9 -1.04 -2.21 -32.12
CA THR A 9 0.41 -2.25 -32.35
C THR A 9 1.00 -3.57 -31.86
N GLU A 10 2.30 -3.76 -32.00
CA GLU A 10 3.06 -4.92 -31.46
C GLU A 10 3.17 -4.92 -29.94
N CYS A 11 2.36 -4.13 -29.23
CA CYS A 11 2.29 -4.02 -27.76
C CYS A 11 3.59 -3.57 -27.09
N GLU A 12 4.50 -2.92 -27.81
CA GLU A 12 5.79 -2.46 -27.30
C GLU A 12 5.65 -1.56 -26.06
N TYR A 13 4.65 -0.66 -26.03
CA TYR A 13 4.40 0.19 -24.87
C TYR A 13 3.96 -0.60 -23.63
N LEU A 14 3.20 -1.68 -23.82
CA LEU A 14 2.80 -2.56 -22.73
C LEU A 14 4.04 -3.25 -22.15
N ILE A 15 4.86 -3.86 -22.99
CA ILE A 15 6.06 -4.60 -22.57
C ILE A 15 7.03 -3.64 -21.86
N SER A 16 7.34 -2.50 -22.49
CA SER A 16 8.23 -1.49 -21.91
C SER A 16 7.71 -0.95 -20.56
N SER A 17 6.39 -0.77 -20.43
CA SER A 17 5.77 -0.37 -19.16
C SER A 17 5.97 -1.42 -18.06
N MET A 18 5.81 -2.71 -18.39
CA MET A 18 6.05 -3.81 -17.44
C MET A 18 7.52 -3.90 -17.03
N GLU A 19 8.45 -3.77 -17.97
CA GLU A 19 9.89 -3.75 -17.71
C GLU A 19 10.28 -2.59 -16.80
N LEU A 20 9.71 -1.40 -17.04
CA LEU A 20 9.94 -0.23 -16.20
C LEU A 20 9.45 -0.46 -14.77
N MET A 21 8.27 -1.07 -14.60
CA MET A 21 7.74 -1.42 -13.28
C MET A 21 8.62 -2.46 -12.58
N ALA A 22 9.12 -3.47 -13.29
CA ALA A 22 10.02 -4.47 -12.71
C ALA A 22 11.34 -3.84 -12.22
N LYS A 23 11.94 -2.94 -13.00
CA LYS A 23 13.13 -2.17 -12.60
C LYS A 23 12.85 -1.27 -11.39
N HIS A 24 11.67 -0.64 -11.36
CA HIS A 24 11.25 0.19 -10.22
C HIS A 24 11.13 -0.64 -8.94
N LEU A 25 10.53 -1.84 -9.00
CA LEU A 25 10.44 -2.75 -7.86
C LEU A 25 11.82 -3.16 -7.32
N GLN A 26 12.79 -3.45 -8.19
CA GLN A 26 14.16 -3.74 -7.76
C GLN A 26 14.78 -2.57 -6.97
N LYS A 27 14.54 -1.33 -7.42
CA LYS A 27 14.98 -0.13 -6.70
C LYS A 27 14.29 -0.01 -5.34
N VAL A 28 12.97 -0.21 -5.29
CA VAL A 28 12.20 -0.18 -4.02
C VAL A 28 12.77 -1.18 -3.03
N VAL A 29 13.02 -2.42 -3.44
CA VAL A 29 13.60 -3.46 -2.57
C VAL A 29 14.94 -3.04 -1.98
N ALA A 30 15.80 -2.39 -2.77
CA ALA A 30 17.10 -1.92 -2.34
C ALA A 30 17.04 -0.76 -1.33
N GLU A 31 15.95 0.02 -1.34
CA GLU A 31 15.74 1.20 -0.49
C GLU A 31 14.87 0.92 0.76
N LEU A 32 14.35 -0.32 0.94
CA LEU A 32 13.51 -0.68 2.08
C LEU A 32 14.28 -0.54 3.40
N ASP A 33 13.71 0.22 4.34
CA ASP A 33 14.20 0.27 5.71
C ASP A 33 13.68 -0.91 6.53
N ARG A 34 14.59 -1.78 6.93
CA ARG A 34 14.27 -2.99 7.70
C ARG A 34 13.76 -2.69 9.11
N GLN A 35 14.14 -1.56 9.69
CA GLN A 35 13.72 -1.21 11.04
C GLN A 35 12.24 -0.82 11.06
N SER A 36 11.81 0.04 10.15
CA SER A 36 10.39 0.43 10.03
C SER A 36 9.48 -0.76 9.67
N ILE A 37 9.98 -1.69 8.85
CA ILE A 37 9.26 -2.94 8.54
C ILE A 37 9.09 -3.80 9.80
N LYS A 38 10.15 -3.97 10.58
CA LYS A 38 10.12 -4.71 11.84
C LYS A 38 9.09 -4.10 12.81
N GLU A 39 9.12 -2.80 13.00
CA GLU A 39 8.15 -2.08 13.84
C GLU A 39 6.70 -2.25 13.36
N MET A 40 6.49 -2.17 12.04
CA MET A 40 5.19 -2.45 11.44
C MET A 40 4.69 -3.86 11.78
N LEU A 41 5.55 -4.88 11.61
CA LEU A 41 5.22 -6.28 11.94
C LEU A 41 4.91 -6.45 13.42
N GLU A 42 5.71 -5.85 14.31
CA GLU A 42 5.48 -5.88 15.77
C GLU A 42 4.13 -5.23 16.14
N HIS A 43 3.77 -4.11 15.53
CA HIS A 43 2.47 -3.48 15.74
C HIS A 43 1.31 -4.35 15.25
N ILE A 44 1.44 -5.00 14.10
CA ILE A 44 0.41 -5.91 13.56
C ILE A 44 0.23 -7.12 14.48
N ILE A 45 1.32 -7.80 14.86
CA ILE A 45 1.28 -9.03 15.66
C ILE A 45 0.72 -8.77 17.06
N ASN A 46 1.06 -7.64 17.69
CA ASN A 46 0.68 -7.32 19.06
C ASN A 46 -0.69 -6.60 19.16
N SER A 47 -1.35 -6.29 18.06
CA SER A 47 -2.65 -5.63 18.09
C SER A 47 -3.80 -6.63 18.26
N ARG A 48 -4.89 -6.18 18.90
CA ARG A 48 -6.15 -6.93 18.99
C ARG A 48 -6.80 -7.12 17.62
N ALA A 49 -6.77 -6.07 16.82
CA ALA A 49 -7.26 -6.07 15.43
C ALA A 49 -6.46 -5.08 14.56
N VAL A 50 -6.43 -5.34 13.27
CA VAL A 50 -5.78 -4.49 12.27
C VAL A 50 -6.85 -3.84 11.39
N PHE A 51 -6.87 -2.53 11.37
CA PHE A 51 -7.74 -1.74 10.50
C PHE A 51 -6.93 -1.19 9.34
N VAL A 52 -7.39 -1.44 8.12
CA VAL A 52 -6.68 -0.98 6.92
C VAL A 52 -7.48 0.14 6.26
N MET A 53 -6.80 1.24 5.91
CA MET A 53 -7.43 2.37 5.23
C MET A 53 -6.59 2.85 4.04
N GLY A 54 -7.28 3.35 3.03
CA GLY A 54 -6.69 3.94 1.84
C GLY A 54 -7.76 4.57 0.95
N ALA A 55 -7.40 5.54 0.14
CA ALA A 55 -8.31 6.19 -0.79
C ALA A 55 -8.05 5.75 -2.23
N GLY A 56 -9.12 5.59 -3.03
CA GLY A 56 -9.00 5.22 -4.44
C GLY A 56 -8.26 3.89 -4.65
N ARG A 57 -7.26 3.88 -5.54
CA ARG A 57 -6.45 2.67 -5.84
C ARG A 57 -5.73 2.12 -4.60
N SER A 58 -5.18 3.00 -3.75
CA SER A 58 -4.56 2.59 -2.48
C SER A 58 -5.55 1.87 -1.55
N GLY A 59 -6.84 2.24 -1.60
CA GLY A 59 -7.89 1.50 -0.90
C GLY A 59 -8.11 0.09 -1.42
N LEU A 60 -7.97 -0.14 -2.73
CA LEU A 60 -8.02 -1.50 -3.32
C LEU A 60 -6.83 -2.35 -2.86
N VAL A 61 -5.63 -1.76 -2.81
CA VAL A 61 -4.43 -2.41 -2.24
C VAL A 61 -4.68 -2.79 -0.77
N GLY A 62 -5.26 -1.86 0.01
CA GLY A 62 -5.61 -2.10 1.41
C GLY A 62 -6.61 -3.24 1.61
N ARG A 63 -7.63 -3.33 0.76
CA ARG A 63 -8.61 -4.45 0.78
C ARG A 63 -7.94 -5.80 0.53
N ALA A 64 -7.04 -5.87 -0.46
CA ALA A 64 -6.29 -7.08 -0.75
C ALA A 64 -5.43 -7.50 0.46
N PHE A 65 -4.75 -6.54 1.10
CA PHE A 65 -3.96 -6.80 2.30
C PHE A 65 -4.81 -7.26 3.49
N ALA A 66 -5.93 -6.59 3.78
CA ALA A 66 -6.86 -6.98 4.84
C ALA A 66 -7.40 -8.41 4.65
N MET A 67 -7.73 -8.77 3.40
CA MET A 67 -8.14 -10.14 3.06
C MET A 67 -7.03 -11.15 3.39
N ARG A 68 -5.78 -10.87 3.05
CA ARG A 68 -4.64 -11.76 3.35
C ARG A 68 -4.39 -11.88 4.84
N LEU A 69 -4.48 -10.80 5.61
CA LEU A 69 -4.39 -10.84 7.08
C LEU A 69 -5.49 -11.74 7.67
N MET A 70 -6.73 -11.64 7.18
CA MET A 70 -7.82 -12.51 7.60
C MET A 70 -7.53 -13.99 7.28
N HIS A 71 -6.99 -14.30 6.10
CA HIS A 71 -6.57 -15.66 5.78
C HIS A 71 -5.49 -16.21 6.71
N LEU A 72 -4.60 -15.35 7.23
CA LEU A 72 -3.62 -15.72 8.24
C LEU A 72 -4.22 -15.90 9.64
N GLY A 73 -5.48 -15.51 9.84
CA GLY A 73 -6.18 -15.60 11.13
C GLY A 73 -6.12 -14.34 11.97
N PHE A 74 -5.57 -13.24 11.45
CA PHE A 74 -5.68 -11.94 12.11
C PHE A 74 -7.11 -11.40 12.01
N THR A 75 -7.56 -10.73 13.06
CA THR A 75 -8.78 -9.93 12.99
C THR A 75 -8.49 -8.67 12.18
N ALA A 76 -8.99 -8.62 10.95
CA ALA A 76 -8.71 -7.51 10.02
C ALA A 76 -10.00 -6.87 9.50
N TYR A 77 -10.00 -5.55 9.41
CA TYR A 77 -11.13 -4.75 8.93
C TYR A 77 -10.67 -3.71 7.92
N VAL A 78 -11.56 -3.33 7.02
CA VAL A 78 -11.35 -2.21 6.09
C VAL A 78 -12.16 -1.01 6.56
N VAL A 79 -11.50 0.11 6.83
CA VAL A 79 -12.17 1.34 7.28
C VAL A 79 -13.15 1.83 6.20
N GLY A 80 -14.39 2.09 6.61
CA GLY A 80 -15.47 2.53 5.72
C GLY A 80 -16.40 1.41 5.25
N GLU A 81 -16.12 0.14 5.55
CA GLU A 81 -17.08 -0.95 5.32
C GLU A 81 -18.16 -0.95 6.42
N SER A 82 -19.38 -1.36 6.05
CA SER A 82 -20.53 -1.32 6.95
C SER A 82 -20.38 -2.20 8.19
N THR A 83 -19.53 -3.19 8.16
CA THR A 83 -19.26 -4.14 9.25
C THR A 83 -18.03 -3.80 10.08
N THR A 84 -17.39 -2.65 9.79
CA THR A 84 -16.19 -2.22 10.52
C THR A 84 -16.56 -1.76 11.93
N PRO A 85 -16.04 -2.41 13.00
CA PRO A 85 -16.32 -2.01 14.37
C PRO A 85 -15.53 -0.75 14.78
N ALA A 86 -15.79 -0.24 15.98
CA ALA A 86 -15.01 0.86 16.53
C ALA A 86 -13.55 0.46 16.79
N VAL A 87 -12.63 1.35 16.40
CA VAL A 87 -11.20 1.25 16.71
C VAL A 87 -10.99 1.54 18.20
N THR A 88 -10.06 0.84 18.84
CA THR A 88 -9.65 1.04 20.22
C THR A 88 -8.14 1.26 20.32
N LYS A 89 -7.65 1.66 21.49
CA LYS A 89 -6.20 1.84 21.75
C LYS A 89 -5.35 0.56 21.60
N GLU A 90 -5.98 -0.60 21.61
CA GLU A 90 -5.34 -1.91 21.49
C GLU A 90 -5.19 -2.36 20.03
N ASP A 91 -5.67 -1.53 19.09
CA ASP A 91 -5.68 -1.85 17.68
C ASP A 91 -4.52 -1.18 16.92
N ALA A 92 -4.22 -1.70 15.74
CA ALA A 92 -3.36 -1.07 14.75
C ALA A 92 -4.17 -0.59 13.54
N VAL A 93 -3.82 0.58 13.03
CA VAL A 93 -4.39 1.14 11.78
C VAL A 93 -3.29 1.27 10.76
N VAL A 94 -3.43 0.59 9.62
CA VAL A 94 -2.51 0.66 8.48
C VAL A 94 -3.09 1.58 7.43
N ALA A 95 -2.46 2.74 7.25
CA ALA A 95 -2.83 3.73 6.26
C ALA A 95 -1.97 3.58 4.99
N ILE A 96 -2.59 3.35 3.84
CA ILE A 96 -1.90 3.27 2.55
C ILE A 96 -2.22 4.54 1.76
N SER A 97 -1.22 5.42 1.62
CA SER A 97 -1.39 6.71 0.96
C SER A 97 -0.09 7.17 0.31
N GLY A 98 -0.02 7.10 -1.02
CA GLY A 98 1.20 7.44 -1.75
C GLY A 98 1.76 8.82 -1.41
N SER A 99 0.94 9.86 -1.40
CA SER A 99 1.37 11.22 -1.03
C SER A 99 1.43 11.47 0.48
N GLY A 100 0.69 10.66 1.28
CA GLY A 100 0.46 10.92 2.70
C GLY A 100 -0.32 12.21 3.00
N GLN A 101 -0.76 12.95 1.96
CA GLN A 101 -1.43 14.25 2.06
C GLN A 101 -2.94 14.19 1.80
N THR A 102 -3.50 13.02 1.45
CA THR A 102 -4.93 12.89 1.15
C THR A 102 -5.74 13.30 2.38
N ARG A 103 -6.52 14.38 2.25
CA ARG A 103 -7.23 15.04 3.37
C ARG A 103 -8.07 14.06 4.21
N SER A 104 -8.83 13.18 3.58
CA SER A 104 -9.63 12.18 4.30
C SER A 104 -8.76 11.20 5.09
N MET A 105 -7.63 10.76 4.54
CA MET A 105 -6.70 9.86 5.20
C MET A 105 -5.99 10.55 6.37
N ALA A 106 -5.55 11.81 6.19
CA ALA A 106 -4.94 12.59 7.26
C ALA A 106 -5.89 12.82 8.44
N ASN A 107 -7.18 13.09 8.16
CA ASN A 107 -8.19 13.23 9.22
C ASN A 107 -8.42 11.91 9.98
N LEU A 108 -8.54 10.78 9.28
CA LEU A 108 -8.66 9.46 9.92
C LEU A 108 -7.40 9.10 10.72
N GLY A 109 -6.22 9.48 10.24
CA GLY A 109 -4.96 9.33 10.98
C GLY A 109 -4.97 10.11 12.31
N LYS A 110 -5.44 11.36 12.31
CA LYS A 110 -5.59 12.16 13.53
C LYS A 110 -6.54 11.51 14.53
N ILE A 111 -7.71 11.06 14.07
CA ILE A 111 -8.68 10.34 14.91
C ILE A 111 -8.04 9.06 15.48
N THR A 112 -7.28 8.31 14.70
CA THR A 112 -6.53 7.14 15.16
C THR A 112 -5.60 7.48 16.32
N LYS A 113 -4.87 8.58 16.22
CA LYS A 113 -3.98 9.06 17.30
C LYS A 113 -4.74 9.53 18.53
N GLU A 114 -5.86 10.21 18.37
CA GLU A 114 -6.73 10.64 19.47
C GLU A 114 -7.30 9.44 20.26
N ILE A 115 -7.64 8.35 19.56
CA ILE A 115 -8.07 7.08 20.18
C ILE A 115 -6.92 6.42 20.94
N GLY A 116 -5.67 6.67 20.55
CA GLY A 116 -4.48 6.04 21.08
C GLY A 116 -4.09 4.72 20.40
N ALA A 117 -4.72 4.38 19.27
CA ALA A 117 -4.34 3.23 18.45
C ALA A 117 -2.99 3.46 17.74
N LYS A 118 -2.34 2.38 17.34
CA LYS A 118 -1.06 2.43 16.60
C LYS A 118 -1.32 2.79 15.14
N LEU A 119 -0.83 3.92 14.69
CA LEU A 119 -0.91 4.34 13.28
C LEU A 119 0.38 3.96 12.55
N ILE A 120 0.24 3.14 11.52
CA ILE A 120 1.30 2.72 10.59
C ILE A 120 0.97 3.33 9.24
N THR A 121 1.90 4.08 8.65
CA THR A 121 1.67 4.68 7.33
C THR A 121 2.64 4.12 6.30
N ILE A 122 2.08 3.62 5.19
CA ILE A 122 2.82 3.22 3.99
C ILE A 122 2.68 4.35 2.97
N THR A 123 3.78 5.01 2.64
CA THR A 123 3.78 6.23 1.82
C THR A 123 5.06 6.37 1.00
N SER A 124 5.04 7.18 -0.04
CA SER A 124 6.28 7.61 -0.73
C SER A 124 6.85 8.91 -0.15
N ASN A 125 6.10 9.60 0.72
CA ASN A 125 6.50 10.86 1.34
C ASN A 125 6.33 10.78 2.86
N GLU A 126 7.44 10.56 3.55
CA GLU A 126 7.47 10.47 5.02
C GLU A 126 7.23 11.82 5.71
N ASP A 127 7.62 12.93 5.07
CA ASP A 127 7.39 14.31 5.55
C ASP A 127 5.96 14.79 5.21
N SER A 128 4.99 13.91 5.31
CA SER A 128 3.60 14.18 4.97
C SER A 128 2.72 14.27 6.23
N ALA A 129 1.53 14.84 6.07
CA ALA A 129 0.57 14.99 7.18
C ALA A 129 0.24 13.65 7.88
N LEU A 130 0.27 12.52 7.18
CA LEU A 130 0.15 11.20 7.79
C LEU A 130 1.47 10.74 8.40
N GLY A 131 2.59 10.94 7.71
CA GLY A 131 3.92 10.53 8.17
C GLY A 131 4.28 11.14 9.53
N GLU A 132 4.10 12.46 9.66
CA GLU A 132 4.40 13.22 10.89
C GLU A 132 3.68 12.73 12.14
N ILE A 133 2.46 12.22 12.00
CA ILE A 133 1.64 11.75 13.14
C ILE A 133 1.71 10.24 13.36
N SER A 134 2.35 9.48 12.47
CA SER A 134 2.41 8.02 12.53
C SER A 134 3.33 7.51 13.65
N ASN A 135 3.02 6.33 14.18
CA ASN A 135 3.92 5.61 15.07
C ASN A 135 5.07 4.98 14.28
N THR A 136 4.77 4.48 13.09
CA THR A 136 5.75 3.91 12.17
C THR A 136 5.41 4.35 10.74
N VAL A 137 6.43 4.76 10.00
CA VAL A 137 6.32 5.08 8.58
C VAL A 137 7.16 4.11 7.78
N VAL A 138 6.53 3.40 6.86
CA VAL A 138 7.23 2.56 5.89
C VAL A 138 7.24 3.30 4.55
N LYS A 139 8.44 3.73 4.14
CA LYS A 139 8.63 4.43 2.88
C LYS A 139 8.70 3.44 1.72
N ILE A 140 7.79 3.61 0.78
CA ILE A 140 7.77 2.88 -0.50
C ILE A 140 7.93 3.89 -1.63
N ALA A 141 9.09 3.90 -2.26
CA ALA A 141 9.32 4.80 -3.38
C ALA A 141 8.27 4.57 -4.47
N GLY A 142 7.72 5.66 -5.00
CA GLY A 142 6.73 5.60 -6.07
C GLY A 142 6.23 6.98 -6.42
N ARG A 143 5.83 7.15 -7.69
CA ARG A 143 5.26 8.40 -8.16
C ARG A 143 3.82 8.54 -7.67
N THR A 144 3.49 9.69 -7.13
CA THR A 144 2.14 10.04 -6.67
C THR A 144 1.46 11.03 -7.62
N LYS A 145 0.17 11.29 -7.40
CA LYS A 145 -0.60 12.26 -8.21
C LYS A 145 -0.11 13.69 -8.02
N GLU A 146 0.52 13.98 -6.89
CA GLU A 146 1.07 15.28 -6.53
C GLU A 146 2.44 15.55 -7.19
N ASP A 147 3.07 14.52 -7.76
CA ASP A 147 4.33 14.65 -8.50
C ASP A 147 4.14 15.31 -9.88
N THR A 148 3.70 16.55 -9.89
CA THR A 148 3.46 17.36 -11.11
C THR A 148 4.72 18.08 -11.61
N GLY A 149 5.79 18.08 -10.85
CA GLY A 149 7.03 18.78 -11.18
C GLY A 149 7.87 18.12 -12.27
N GLY A 150 8.39 18.91 -13.21
CA GLY A 150 9.49 18.51 -14.09
C GLY A 150 9.13 17.63 -15.29
N TYR A 151 7.90 17.72 -15.88
CA TYR A 151 7.58 17.03 -17.14
C TYR A 151 8.65 17.30 -18.21
N VAL A 152 8.95 18.56 -18.46
CA VAL A 152 9.91 18.97 -19.51
C VAL A 152 11.33 18.57 -19.13
N GLU A 153 11.75 18.73 -17.88
CA GLU A 153 13.09 18.35 -17.43
C GLU A 153 13.34 16.84 -17.49
N ARG A 154 12.37 16.04 -17.08
CA ARG A 154 12.46 14.57 -17.16
C ARG A 154 12.46 14.07 -18.60
N HIS A 155 11.64 14.67 -19.45
CA HIS A 155 11.62 14.34 -20.88
C HIS A 155 12.97 14.65 -21.55
N LEU A 156 13.59 15.78 -21.21
CA LEU A 156 14.93 16.15 -21.71
C LEU A 156 16.04 15.24 -21.16
N ARG A 157 15.84 14.59 -20.01
CA ARG A 157 16.77 13.60 -19.44
C ARG A 157 16.54 12.16 -19.95
N GLY A 158 15.60 11.96 -20.87
CA GLY A 158 15.26 10.61 -21.36
C GLY A 158 14.57 9.72 -20.32
N GLU A 159 14.03 10.31 -19.24
CA GLU A 159 13.29 9.59 -18.21
C GLU A 159 11.86 9.34 -18.70
N TYR A 160 11.67 8.23 -19.41
CA TYR A 160 10.38 7.79 -19.97
C TYR A 160 9.37 7.31 -18.90
N ALA A 161 9.25 8.06 -17.82
CA ALA A 161 8.29 7.80 -16.72
C ALA A 161 6.80 7.82 -17.14
N TYR A 162 6.53 7.96 -18.43
CA TYR A 162 5.18 8.12 -18.99
C TYR A 162 4.51 6.84 -19.43
N LEU A 163 5.21 5.72 -19.40
CA LEU A 163 4.64 4.44 -19.80
C LEU A 163 3.66 3.88 -18.74
N THR A 164 3.70 4.41 -17.52
CA THR A 164 2.76 4.00 -16.46
C THR A 164 1.79 5.13 -16.12
N PRO A 165 0.48 4.85 -15.97
CA PRO A 165 -0.47 5.83 -15.47
C PRO A 165 -0.06 6.41 -14.11
N LEU A 166 -0.49 7.63 -13.82
CA LEU A 166 -0.17 8.34 -12.60
C LEU A 166 -0.55 7.52 -11.34
N GLY A 167 0.37 7.39 -10.39
CA GLY A 167 0.18 6.62 -9.14
C GLY A 167 0.49 5.12 -9.26
N THR A 168 0.52 4.55 -10.46
CA THR A 168 0.69 3.09 -10.67
C THR A 168 1.95 2.54 -10.01
N SER A 169 3.08 3.25 -10.07
CA SER A 169 4.34 2.77 -9.48
C SER A 169 4.26 2.63 -7.97
N PHE A 170 3.58 3.55 -7.26
CA PHE A 170 3.39 3.43 -5.82
C PHE A 170 2.47 2.26 -5.47
N GLU A 171 1.27 2.20 -6.07
CA GLU A 171 0.29 1.16 -5.71
C GLU A 171 0.78 -0.24 -6.08
N THR A 172 1.48 -0.40 -7.22
CA THR A 172 2.10 -1.68 -7.58
C THR A 172 3.18 -2.08 -6.57
N SER A 173 4.06 -1.15 -6.20
CA SER A 173 5.10 -1.42 -5.21
C SER A 173 4.52 -1.71 -3.83
N ALA A 174 3.49 -0.98 -3.40
CA ALA A 174 2.80 -1.22 -2.14
C ALA A 174 2.12 -2.59 -2.12
N THR A 175 1.53 -3.03 -3.25
CA THR A 175 0.94 -4.37 -3.36
C THR A 175 1.99 -5.45 -3.18
N VAL A 176 3.09 -5.38 -3.93
CA VAL A 176 4.19 -6.38 -3.84
C VAL A 176 4.84 -6.36 -2.45
N PHE A 177 5.04 -5.17 -1.87
CA PHE A 177 5.55 -5.02 -0.51
C PHE A 177 4.65 -5.70 0.52
N LEU A 178 3.33 -5.47 0.45
CA LEU A 178 2.37 -6.04 1.39
C LEU A 178 2.22 -7.56 1.21
N ASP A 179 2.33 -8.10 0.00
CA ASP A 179 2.44 -9.54 -0.20
C ASP A 179 3.73 -10.10 0.43
N GLY A 180 4.83 -9.34 0.38
CA GLY A 180 6.06 -9.66 1.12
C GLY A 180 5.87 -9.65 2.65
N VAL A 181 5.11 -8.67 3.18
CA VAL A 181 4.72 -8.62 4.60
C VAL A 181 3.91 -9.86 4.99
N ILE A 182 2.97 -10.29 4.14
CA ILE A 182 2.22 -11.54 4.37
C ILE A 182 3.15 -12.76 4.40
N ALA A 183 4.11 -12.85 3.48
CA ALA A 183 5.08 -13.94 3.49
C ALA A 183 5.91 -13.97 4.79
N GLU A 184 6.34 -12.80 5.29
CA GLU A 184 7.04 -12.69 6.56
C GLU A 184 6.15 -13.09 7.75
N LEU A 185 4.88 -12.67 7.75
CA LEU A 185 3.91 -13.06 8.78
C LEU A 185 3.63 -14.57 8.77
N ILE A 186 3.58 -15.23 7.61
CA ILE A 186 3.47 -16.69 7.49
C ILE A 186 4.66 -17.34 8.22
N TYR A 187 5.88 -16.88 7.93
CA TYR A 187 7.09 -17.40 8.56
C TYR A 187 7.08 -17.20 10.09
N ILE A 188 6.73 -16.02 10.56
CA ILE A 188 6.71 -15.67 11.99
C ILE A 188 5.63 -16.45 12.75
N THR A 189 4.44 -16.61 12.18
CA THR A 189 3.31 -17.28 12.83
C THR A 189 3.35 -18.80 12.69
N GLY A 190 4.16 -19.32 11.76
CA GLY A 190 4.17 -20.73 11.43
C GLY A 190 2.90 -21.23 10.74
N ALA A 191 2.11 -20.31 10.15
CA ALA A 191 0.86 -20.67 9.46
C ALA A 191 1.15 -21.56 8.25
N SER A 192 0.36 -22.63 8.10
CA SER A 192 0.45 -23.55 6.97
C SER A 192 -0.44 -23.08 5.80
N GLU A 193 -0.16 -23.61 4.59
CA GLU A 193 -1.07 -23.39 3.44
C GLU A 193 -2.47 -23.94 3.71
N GLU A 194 -2.60 -25.00 4.50
CA GLU A 194 -3.88 -25.57 4.89
C GLU A 194 -4.66 -24.61 5.80
N ASP A 195 -4.00 -23.94 6.74
CA ASP A 195 -4.61 -22.90 7.58
C ASP A 195 -5.16 -21.76 6.72
N LEU A 196 -4.38 -21.26 5.77
CA LEU A 196 -4.85 -20.23 4.85
C LEU A 196 -6.03 -20.72 4.01
N ARG A 197 -5.93 -21.91 3.44
CA ARG A 197 -6.99 -22.51 2.60
C ARG A 197 -8.29 -22.72 3.37
N SER A 198 -8.20 -23.12 4.64
CA SER A 198 -9.37 -23.36 5.48
C SER A 198 -10.21 -22.11 5.73
N ARG A 199 -9.56 -20.92 5.69
CA ARG A 199 -10.19 -19.61 5.89
C ARG A 199 -10.63 -18.93 4.59
N HIS A 200 -10.34 -19.51 3.42
CA HIS A 200 -10.90 -19.01 2.17
C HIS A 200 -12.41 -19.12 2.13
N ASN A 201 -13.05 -18.17 1.47
CA ASN A 201 -14.48 -18.15 1.26
C ASN A 201 -14.91 -19.42 0.50
N LYS A 202 -15.93 -20.14 1.05
CA LYS A 202 -16.48 -21.34 0.42
C LYS A 202 -17.70 -21.05 -0.46
N LEU A 203 -18.09 -19.77 -0.54
CA LEU A 203 -19.25 -19.32 -1.31
C LEU A 203 -18.84 -18.68 -2.66
N GLU A 204 -17.56 -18.73 -3.00
CA GLU A 204 -17.04 -18.32 -4.30
C GLU A 204 -16.99 -19.49 -5.26
#